data_757ab3f2896ea421c7b294a7012f3a22
#
_entry.id   757ab3f2896ea421c7b294a7012f3a22
#
_cell.length_a   1.000
_cell.length_b   1.000
_cell.length_c   1.000
_cell.angle_alpha   90.00
_cell.angle_beta   90.00
_cell.angle_gamma   90.00
#
_symmetry.space_group_name_H-M   'P 1'
#
loop_
_entity.id
_entity.type
_entity.pdbx_description
1 polymer ?
#
loop_
_entity_poly.entity_id
_entity_poly.type
_entity_poly.pdbx_seq_one_letter_code
_entity_poly.pdbx_strand_id
1 'polypeptide(L)'
;MQKNCLSRRIFLKKSALTYTGLMVGLGYEPKTGLAAKVEKAEDLGIWIRISLDGTTTFIIPSSEMGQGVNTSLSMILAEEMEADWQMIKTETAPVNSDYINPESNSGQITAGSSSVKGFWGPLRKAGAAIKLMLRQAAAQRWGIPLEECSAESGYIFRKNSNQKLSYGELAEAAGRFNIPSDPPLKNPKDYNLIGKPIQRLDIPSKTNGSAEFGIDVRLPEMMYATIRQSPVFGGEVLSYDADAAKSVRGVKKIVLIPNGIAVIADNTWRAKEE
;
A
#
# COMPACT_ATOMS: atom_id res chain seq x y z
N MET A 1 16.16 27.82 29.25
CA MET A 1 15.47 26.60 28.85
C MET A 1 15.61 26.41 27.35
N GLN A 2 16.59 25.60 26.91
CA GLN A 2 16.80 25.30 25.50
C GLN A 2 15.75 24.26 25.06
N LYS A 3 14.90 24.62 24.09
CA LYS A 3 14.00 23.70 23.42
C LYS A 3 14.83 22.81 22.48
N ASN A 4 15.06 21.57 22.86
CA ASN A 4 15.62 20.54 21.98
C ASN A 4 14.63 20.25 20.84
N CYS A 5 14.80 20.92 19.73
CA CYS A 5 14.09 20.63 18.49
C CYS A 5 14.74 19.38 17.88
N LEU A 6 14.06 18.24 17.99
CA LEU A 6 14.48 16.99 17.34
C LEU A 6 14.49 17.20 15.83
N SER A 7 15.66 17.04 15.19
CA SER A 7 15.75 17.13 13.73
C SER A 7 14.86 16.07 13.07
N ARG A 8 14.30 16.37 11.88
CA ARG A 8 13.47 15.44 11.08
C ARG A 8 14.12 14.06 10.92
N ARG A 9 15.45 14.03 10.82
CA ARG A 9 16.24 12.80 10.71
C ARG A 9 16.24 11.95 11.99
N ILE A 10 16.24 12.59 13.16
CA ILE A 10 16.17 11.91 14.48
C ILE A 10 14.73 11.42 14.74
N PHE A 11 13.72 12.19 14.32
CA PHE A 11 12.32 11.79 14.38
C PHE A 11 12.08 10.53 13.54
N LEU A 12 12.53 10.53 12.28
CA LEU A 12 12.41 9.35 11.38
C LEU A 12 13.18 8.13 11.90
N LYS A 13 14.37 8.31 12.49
CA LYS A 13 15.11 7.20 13.11
C LYS A 13 14.42 6.64 14.36
N LYS A 14 13.78 7.48 15.18
CA LYS A 14 13.05 7.03 16.37
C LYS A 14 11.69 6.41 16.02
N SER A 15 11.01 6.89 14.97
CA SER A 15 9.77 6.27 14.48
C SER A 15 10.02 4.90 13.85
N ALA A 16 11.17 4.67 13.22
CA ALA A 16 11.55 3.37 12.67
C ALA A 16 11.83 2.31 13.76
N LEU A 17 12.14 2.72 14.98
CA LEU A 17 12.43 1.82 16.11
C LEU A 17 11.18 1.28 16.84
N THR A 18 10.00 1.81 16.54
CA THR A 18 8.73 1.37 17.18
C THR A 18 7.93 0.35 16.35
N TYR A 19 8.35 0.07 15.11
CA TYR A 19 7.74 -0.95 14.25
C TYR A 19 8.73 -2.08 13.99
N THR A 20 8.80 -3.03 14.87
CA THR A 20 9.51 -4.29 14.65
C THR A 20 8.65 -5.20 13.76
N GLY A 21 8.97 -5.24 12.49
CA GLY A 21 8.33 -6.09 11.50
C GLY A 21 9.21 -6.25 10.25
N LEU A 22 8.95 -7.26 9.46
CA LEU A 22 9.62 -7.49 8.18
C LEU A 22 8.91 -6.72 7.07
N MET A 23 9.66 -5.87 6.36
CA MET A 23 9.21 -5.24 5.12
C MET A 23 10.02 -5.78 3.94
N VAL A 24 9.35 -6.36 2.97
CA VAL A 24 10.01 -6.91 1.78
C VAL A 24 9.28 -6.51 0.51
N GLY A 25 10.03 -6.13 -0.48
CA GLY A 25 9.53 -5.85 -1.81
C GLY A 25 10.54 -6.23 -2.89
N LEU A 26 10.04 -6.53 -4.07
CA LEU A 26 10.85 -6.74 -5.26
C LEU A 26 10.78 -5.48 -6.12
N GLY A 27 11.89 -4.76 -6.22
CA GLY A 27 11.98 -3.55 -7.04
C GLY A 27 12.02 -3.85 -8.53
N TYR A 28 11.43 -2.95 -9.29
CA TYR A 28 11.69 -2.78 -10.71
C TYR A 28 12.75 -1.67 -10.84
N GLU A 29 13.82 -1.88 -11.59
CA GLU A 29 14.86 -0.86 -11.79
C GLU A 29 14.29 0.38 -12.50
N PRO A 30 14.23 1.56 -11.86
CA PRO A 30 13.88 2.77 -12.57
C PRO A 30 15.08 3.32 -13.36
N LYS A 31 14.92 3.56 -14.64
CA LYS A 31 15.93 4.19 -15.52
C LYS A 31 16.01 5.71 -15.39
N THR A 32 15.86 6.31 -14.22
CA THR A 32 16.12 7.75 -14.05
C THR A 32 16.62 8.07 -12.65
N GLY A 33 17.80 8.71 -12.59
CA GLY A 33 18.49 9.06 -11.37
C GLY A 33 17.86 10.21 -10.62
N LEU A 34 17.74 10.01 -9.33
CA LEU A 34 17.96 10.92 -8.21
C LEU A 34 17.80 10.11 -6.92
N ALA A 35 18.76 9.22 -6.66
CA ALA A 35 18.81 8.45 -5.42
C ALA A 35 19.69 9.16 -4.40
N ALA A 36 19.13 9.56 -3.28
CA ALA A 36 19.91 9.83 -2.09
C ALA A 36 20.53 8.51 -1.60
N LYS A 37 21.86 8.42 -1.62
CA LYS A 37 22.68 7.28 -1.22
C LYS A 37 22.33 6.83 0.20
N VAL A 38 21.58 5.74 0.32
CA VAL A 38 21.57 4.88 1.49
C VAL A 38 22.41 3.66 1.12
N GLU A 39 23.50 3.43 1.89
CA GLU A 39 24.42 2.34 1.63
C GLU A 39 23.69 0.99 1.67
N LYS A 40 23.80 0.25 0.55
CA LYS A 40 23.48 -1.16 0.34
C LYS A 40 22.13 -1.67 0.89
N ALA A 41 21.06 -1.27 0.24
CA ALA A 41 19.97 -2.15 -0.11
C ALA A 41 19.63 -1.81 -1.57
N GLU A 42 19.76 -2.76 -2.47
CA GLU A 42 19.27 -2.65 -3.84
C GLU A 42 17.78 -2.32 -3.79
N ASP A 43 17.32 -1.41 -4.65
CA ASP A 43 15.97 -0.87 -4.71
C ASP A 43 14.88 -1.95 -4.76
N LEU A 44 14.33 -2.25 -3.60
CA LEU A 44 13.26 -3.22 -3.45
C LEU A 44 12.00 -2.44 -3.07
N GLY A 45 11.01 -2.44 -3.96
CA GLY A 45 9.68 -1.95 -3.61
C GLY A 45 9.13 -2.73 -2.42
N ILE A 46 8.46 -2.06 -1.47
CA ILE A 46 8.02 -2.66 -0.22
C ILE A 46 6.57 -3.10 -0.37
N TRP A 47 6.35 -4.41 -0.59
CA TRP A 47 5.03 -4.98 -0.79
C TRP A 47 4.40 -5.57 0.48
N ILE A 48 5.24 -5.96 1.44
CA ILE A 48 4.81 -6.81 2.56
C ILE A 48 5.45 -6.32 3.84
N ARG A 49 4.62 -6.15 4.87
CA ARG A 49 5.02 -5.87 6.25
C ARG A 49 4.44 -6.93 7.16
N ILE A 50 5.25 -7.54 8.01
CA ILE A 50 4.81 -8.51 9.01
C ILE A 50 5.08 -7.94 10.40
N SER A 51 4.04 -7.80 11.19
CA SER A 51 4.10 -7.35 12.58
C SER A 51 4.39 -8.49 13.54
N LEU A 52 4.86 -8.18 14.74
CA LEU A 52 5.20 -9.19 15.77
C LEU A 52 4.00 -10.05 16.19
N ASP A 53 2.79 -9.52 16.09
CA ASP A 53 1.54 -10.24 16.38
C ASP A 53 1.12 -11.20 15.26
N GLY A 54 1.88 -11.28 14.15
CA GLY A 54 1.59 -12.11 12.99
C GLY A 54 0.72 -11.41 11.94
N THR A 55 0.19 -10.22 12.22
CA THR A 55 -0.55 -9.44 11.20
C THR A 55 0.36 -9.19 10.00
N THR A 56 -0.10 -9.55 8.82
CA THR A 56 0.59 -9.34 7.54
C THR A 56 -0.11 -8.26 6.75
N THR A 57 0.55 -7.12 6.57
CA THR A 57 0.03 -5.99 5.81
C THR A 57 0.60 -6.02 4.40
N PHE A 58 -0.27 -6.04 3.40
CA PHE A 58 0.09 -5.95 1.99
C PHE A 58 -0.08 -4.52 1.49
N ILE A 59 0.96 -4.00 0.83
CA ILE A 59 0.96 -2.68 0.21
C ILE A 59 0.45 -2.85 -1.23
N ILE A 60 -0.76 -2.37 -1.49
CA ILE A 60 -1.46 -2.61 -2.75
C ILE A 60 -1.21 -1.45 -3.72
N PRO A 61 -0.59 -1.71 -4.88
CA PRO A 61 -0.15 -0.69 -5.84
C PRO A 61 -1.27 -0.10 -6.69
N SER A 62 -2.47 -0.64 -6.60
CA SER A 62 -3.63 -0.22 -7.40
C SER A 62 -4.73 0.33 -6.51
N SER A 63 -5.43 1.37 -6.98
CA SER A 63 -6.56 1.96 -6.25
C SER A 63 -7.77 1.04 -6.26
N GLU A 64 -8.38 0.83 -5.10
CA GLU A 64 -9.67 0.15 -4.97
C GLU A 64 -10.79 1.12 -5.34
N MET A 65 -11.57 0.78 -6.36
CA MET A 65 -12.69 1.57 -6.86
C MET A 65 -14.01 0.76 -6.88
N GLY A 66 -14.03 -0.35 -6.12
CA GLY A 66 -15.14 -1.30 -6.08
C GLY A 66 -14.88 -2.58 -6.87
N GLN A 67 -13.78 -2.67 -7.64
CA GLN A 67 -13.44 -3.81 -8.48
C GLN A 67 -12.79 -4.98 -7.73
N GLY A 68 -12.45 -4.83 -6.43
CA GLY A 68 -11.92 -5.91 -5.59
C GLY A 68 -10.42 -6.11 -5.70
N VAL A 69 -9.67 -5.11 -6.17
CA VAL A 69 -8.22 -5.20 -6.36
C VAL A 69 -7.46 -5.43 -5.05
N ASN A 70 -7.92 -4.84 -3.94
CA ASN A 70 -7.35 -5.08 -2.62
C ASN A 70 -7.37 -6.57 -2.25
N THR A 71 -8.44 -7.25 -2.57
CA THR A 71 -8.58 -8.69 -2.32
C THR A 71 -7.78 -9.52 -3.32
N SER A 72 -7.91 -9.24 -4.62
CA SER A 72 -7.28 -10.06 -5.66
C SER A 72 -5.76 -10.01 -5.64
N LEU A 73 -5.16 -8.84 -5.43
CA LEU A 73 -3.70 -8.73 -5.32
C LEU A 73 -3.19 -9.33 -4.00
N SER A 74 -3.96 -9.19 -2.91
CA SER A 74 -3.64 -9.85 -1.65
C SER A 74 -3.70 -11.38 -1.75
N MET A 75 -4.65 -11.94 -2.52
CA MET A 75 -4.70 -13.38 -2.75
C MET A 75 -3.43 -13.91 -3.42
N ILE A 76 -2.85 -13.15 -4.36
CA ILE A 76 -1.61 -13.54 -5.05
C ILE A 76 -0.44 -13.63 -4.07
N LEU A 77 -0.28 -12.62 -3.21
CA LEU A 77 0.76 -12.58 -2.18
C LEU A 77 0.56 -13.68 -1.14
N ALA A 78 -0.66 -13.79 -0.59
CA ALA A 78 -1.01 -14.72 0.47
C ALA A 78 -0.86 -16.18 0.01
N GLU A 79 -1.23 -16.49 -1.24
CA GLU A 79 -1.09 -17.83 -1.83
C GLU A 79 0.37 -18.29 -1.81
N GLU A 80 1.27 -17.46 -2.30
CA GLU A 80 2.69 -17.82 -2.36
C GLU A 80 3.36 -17.83 -0.98
N MET A 81 2.90 -16.95 -0.08
CA MET A 81 3.41 -16.90 1.29
C MET A 81 2.91 -18.03 2.17
N GLU A 82 1.82 -18.72 1.83
CA GLU A 82 1.03 -19.56 2.75
C GLU A 82 0.60 -18.75 3.99
N ALA A 83 0.18 -17.49 3.79
CA ALA A 83 -0.20 -16.61 4.88
C ALA A 83 -1.59 -16.97 5.44
N ASP A 84 -1.82 -16.68 6.71
CA ASP A 84 -3.15 -16.76 7.29
C ASP A 84 -4.04 -15.64 6.75
N TRP A 85 -5.07 -15.98 5.98
CA TRP A 85 -5.98 -15.02 5.37
C TRP A 85 -6.69 -14.12 6.39
N GLN A 86 -6.93 -14.62 7.60
CA GLN A 86 -7.59 -13.87 8.66
C GLN A 86 -6.70 -12.78 9.26
N MET A 87 -5.38 -12.92 9.10
CA MET A 87 -4.38 -11.98 9.61
C MET A 87 -3.91 -10.98 8.55
N ILE A 88 -4.55 -10.95 7.36
CA ILE A 88 -4.21 -10.03 6.27
C ILE A 88 -4.85 -8.67 6.50
N LYS A 89 -4.03 -7.62 6.33
CA LYS A 89 -4.47 -6.23 6.16
C LYS A 89 -3.95 -5.67 4.85
N THR A 90 -4.60 -4.64 4.34
CA THR A 90 -4.17 -3.95 3.13
C THR A 90 -3.97 -2.47 3.40
N GLU A 91 -2.93 -1.90 2.81
CA GLU A 91 -2.68 -0.47 2.73
C GLU A 91 -2.51 -0.09 1.27
N THR A 92 -2.99 1.08 0.88
CA THR A 92 -2.74 1.60 -0.46
C THR A 92 -1.29 2.06 -0.56
N ALA A 93 -0.61 1.68 -1.63
CA ALA A 93 0.76 2.09 -1.88
C ALA A 93 0.87 3.62 -2.00
N PRO A 94 1.92 4.24 -1.45
CA PRO A 94 2.20 5.64 -1.70
C PRO A 94 2.54 5.88 -3.18
N VAL A 95 2.52 7.16 -3.59
CA VAL A 95 2.97 7.53 -4.93
C VAL A 95 4.50 7.36 -5.01
N ASN A 96 4.92 6.29 -5.69
CA ASN A 96 6.34 5.98 -5.89
C ASN A 96 6.52 5.13 -7.16
N SER A 97 7.67 5.29 -7.83
CA SER A 97 8.05 4.52 -9.03
C SER A 97 8.07 3.00 -8.81
N ASP A 98 8.35 2.55 -7.60
CA ASP A 98 8.39 1.12 -7.22
C ASP A 98 7.04 0.40 -7.39
N TYR A 99 5.95 1.17 -7.43
CA TYR A 99 4.58 0.66 -7.57
C TYR A 99 4.00 0.88 -8.96
N ILE A 100 4.82 1.20 -9.95
CA ILE A 100 4.39 1.31 -11.36
C ILE A 100 3.90 -0.06 -11.85
N ASN A 101 2.74 -0.05 -12.49
CA ASN A 101 2.21 -1.27 -13.11
C ASN A 101 3.10 -1.69 -14.27
N PRO A 102 3.67 -2.92 -14.27
CA PRO A 102 4.55 -3.40 -15.34
C PRO A 102 3.91 -3.44 -16.75
N GLU A 103 2.58 -3.51 -16.82
CA GLU A 103 1.82 -3.44 -18.09
C GLU A 103 1.55 -1.99 -18.54
N SER A 104 1.98 -0.99 -17.77
CA SER A 104 1.75 0.42 -18.06
C SER A 104 3.07 1.18 -18.17
N ASN A 105 3.26 1.89 -19.28
CA ASN A 105 4.37 2.83 -19.45
C ASN A 105 4.06 4.24 -18.88
N SER A 106 2.88 4.42 -18.27
CA SER A 106 2.33 5.73 -17.90
C SER A 106 2.43 6.05 -16.41
N GLY A 107 3.14 5.24 -15.63
CA GLY A 107 3.28 5.43 -14.18
C GLY A 107 2.37 4.52 -13.35
N GLN A 108 2.17 4.89 -12.09
CA GLN A 108 1.30 4.18 -11.15
C GLN A 108 -0.16 4.49 -11.47
N ILE A 109 -0.76 3.64 -12.31
CA ILE A 109 -2.11 3.82 -12.84
C ILE A 109 -2.99 2.59 -12.57
N THR A 110 -4.27 2.82 -12.31
CA THR A 110 -5.29 1.79 -12.21
C THR A 110 -6.29 1.95 -13.33
N ALA A 111 -6.04 1.29 -14.45
CA ALA A 111 -6.85 1.38 -15.66
C ALA A 111 -6.63 0.16 -16.56
N GLY A 112 -7.45 0.01 -17.61
CA GLY A 112 -7.26 -0.97 -18.69
C GLY A 112 -7.31 -2.44 -18.23
N SER A 113 -7.93 -2.74 -17.09
CA SER A 113 -7.99 -4.10 -16.49
C SER A 113 -6.62 -4.74 -16.31
N SER A 114 -5.57 -3.94 -16.11
CA SER A 114 -4.17 -4.39 -16.10
C SER A 114 -3.61 -4.72 -14.72
N SER A 115 -4.32 -4.40 -13.62
CA SER A 115 -3.77 -4.56 -12.27
C SER A 115 -3.37 -6.01 -11.95
N VAL A 116 -4.30 -6.96 -12.07
CA VAL A 116 -3.99 -8.37 -11.77
C VAL A 116 -2.96 -8.92 -12.76
N LYS A 117 -3.10 -8.62 -14.05
CA LYS A 117 -2.19 -9.09 -15.09
C LYS A 117 -0.76 -8.58 -14.87
N GLY A 118 -0.60 -7.28 -14.63
CA GLY A 118 0.71 -6.65 -14.49
C GLY A 118 1.42 -7.04 -13.21
N PHE A 119 0.69 -7.16 -12.11
CA PHE A 119 1.28 -7.50 -10.81
C PHE A 119 1.32 -9.01 -10.52
N TRP A 120 0.78 -9.86 -11.39
CA TRP A 120 0.76 -11.32 -11.19
C TRP A 120 2.15 -11.90 -10.91
N GLY A 121 3.09 -11.67 -11.81
CA GLY A 121 4.46 -12.17 -11.66
C GLY A 121 5.21 -11.55 -10.48
N PRO A 122 5.29 -10.22 -10.39
CA PRO A 122 5.96 -9.54 -9.27
C PRO A 122 5.45 -9.95 -7.90
N LEU A 123 4.13 -9.99 -7.68
CA LEU A 123 3.56 -10.33 -6.36
C LEU A 123 3.75 -11.81 -6.01
N ARG A 124 3.67 -12.71 -6.99
CA ARG A 124 4.01 -14.12 -6.77
C ARG A 124 5.46 -14.26 -6.29
N LYS A 125 6.40 -13.62 -6.99
CA LYS A 125 7.81 -13.64 -6.60
C LYS A 125 8.03 -13.04 -5.20
N ALA A 126 7.38 -11.92 -4.90
CA ALA A 126 7.46 -11.30 -3.58
C ALA A 126 6.96 -12.25 -2.47
N GLY A 127 5.78 -12.84 -2.63
CA GLY A 127 5.23 -13.79 -1.66
C GLY A 127 6.13 -15.02 -1.45
N ALA A 128 6.61 -15.62 -2.55
CA ALA A 128 7.50 -16.78 -2.50
C ALA A 128 8.86 -16.46 -1.85
N ALA A 129 9.41 -15.27 -2.12
CA ALA A 129 10.65 -14.80 -1.51
C ALA A 129 10.52 -14.70 0.01
N ILE A 130 9.44 -14.07 0.50
CA ILE A 130 9.19 -13.97 1.95
C ILE A 130 9.03 -15.35 2.58
N LYS A 131 8.24 -16.23 1.99
CA LYS A 131 8.10 -17.61 2.48
C LYS A 131 9.45 -18.30 2.62
N LEU A 132 10.33 -18.16 1.63
CA LEU A 132 11.65 -18.76 1.67
C LEU A 132 12.51 -18.16 2.80
N MET A 133 12.52 -16.84 2.96
CA MET A 133 13.27 -16.17 4.03
C MET A 133 12.76 -16.55 5.43
N LEU A 134 11.44 -16.65 5.62
CA LEU A 134 10.83 -17.10 6.88
C LEU A 134 11.23 -18.57 7.19
N ARG A 135 11.22 -19.45 6.19
CA ARG A 135 11.69 -20.83 6.34
C ARG A 135 13.17 -20.91 6.68
N GLN A 136 14.02 -20.08 6.07
CA GLN A 136 15.44 -19.96 6.38
C GLN A 136 15.65 -19.50 7.83
N ALA A 137 14.91 -18.51 8.29
CA ALA A 137 14.96 -18.03 9.67
C ALA A 137 14.55 -19.13 10.68
N ALA A 138 13.51 -19.90 10.38
CA ALA A 138 13.10 -21.03 11.21
C ALA A 138 14.14 -22.16 11.21
N ALA A 139 14.66 -22.52 10.04
CA ALA A 139 15.71 -23.54 9.90
C ALA A 139 16.96 -23.18 10.72
N GLN A 140 17.40 -21.91 10.62
CA GLN A 140 18.51 -21.40 11.43
C GLN A 140 18.21 -21.46 12.92
N ARG A 141 17.00 -21.04 13.35
CA ARG A 141 16.62 -21.03 14.76
C ARG A 141 16.52 -22.43 15.37
N TRP A 142 16.12 -23.42 14.57
CA TRP A 142 16.03 -24.82 15.02
C TRP A 142 17.31 -25.64 14.78
N GLY A 143 18.26 -25.12 13.99
CA GLY A 143 19.49 -25.84 13.63
C GLY A 143 19.22 -27.07 12.76
N ILE A 144 18.27 -26.96 11.80
CA ILE A 144 17.82 -28.05 10.92
C ILE A 144 17.93 -27.65 9.44
N PRO A 145 17.93 -28.61 8.51
CA PRO A 145 17.87 -28.35 7.08
C PRO A 145 16.56 -27.61 6.69
N LEU A 146 16.63 -26.78 5.65
CA LEU A 146 15.49 -26.01 5.13
C LEU A 146 14.33 -26.91 4.68
N GLU A 147 14.64 -28.08 4.18
CA GLU A 147 13.68 -29.09 3.69
C GLU A 147 12.80 -29.67 4.81
N GLU A 148 13.24 -29.54 6.05
CA GLU A 148 12.47 -29.92 7.24
C GLU A 148 11.52 -28.80 7.72
N CYS A 149 11.52 -27.64 7.06
CA CYS A 149 10.63 -26.52 7.35
C CYS A 149 9.52 -26.44 6.29
N SER A 150 8.26 -26.46 6.70
CA SER A 150 7.10 -26.19 5.83
C SER A 150 6.33 -24.96 6.30
N ALA A 151 5.77 -24.21 5.36
CA ALA A 151 4.94 -23.04 5.66
C ALA A 151 3.47 -23.42 5.51
N GLU A 152 2.63 -22.94 6.44
CA GLU A 152 1.18 -23.11 6.39
C GLU A 152 0.50 -22.09 7.31
N SER A 153 -0.53 -21.42 6.80
CA SER A 153 -1.43 -20.54 7.58
C SER A 153 -0.69 -19.55 8.52
N GLY A 154 0.36 -18.88 7.99
CA GLY A 154 1.10 -17.87 8.76
C GLY A 154 2.11 -18.44 9.77
N TYR A 155 2.41 -19.73 9.70
CA TYR A 155 3.40 -20.40 10.53
C TYR A 155 4.42 -21.18 9.71
N ILE A 156 5.60 -21.35 10.27
CA ILE A 156 6.56 -22.35 9.82
C ILE A 156 6.53 -23.53 10.78
N PHE A 157 6.34 -24.72 10.23
CA PHE A 157 6.30 -25.98 10.96
C PHE A 157 7.59 -26.75 10.75
N ARG A 158 8.07 -27.41 11.81
CA ARG A 158 9.14 -28.40 11.73
C ARG A 158 8.52 -29.77 11.40
N LYS A 159 8.97 -30.39 10.32
CA LYS A 159 8.51 -31.73 9.93
C LYS A 159 8.75 -32.76 11.06
N ASN A 160 7.85 -33.70 11.18
CA ASN A 160 7.90 -34.75 12.19
C ASN A 160 7.97 -34.24 13.65
N SER A 161 7.44 -33.05 13.92
CA SER A 161 7.42 -32.41 15.23
C SER A 161 6.17 -31.55 15.37
N ASN A 162 5.78 -31.27 16.62
CA ASN A 162 4.71 -30.30 16.93
C ASN A 162 5.22 -28.85 17.05
N GLN A 163 6.52 -28.62 16.73
CA GLN A 163 7.11 -27.30 16.82
C GLN A 163 6.68 -26.44 15.64
N LYS A 164 6.27 -25.22 15.96
CA LYS A 164 5.98 -24.20 14.95
C LYS A 164 6.42 -22.82 15.45
N LEU A 165 6.66 -21.93 14.52
CA LEU A 165 6.96 -20.51 14.76
C LEU A 165 6.06 -19.68 13.87
N SER A 166 5.46 -18.63 14.43
CA SER A 166 4.65 -17.69 13.67
C SER A 166 5.53 -16.83 12.76
N TYR A 167 4.94 -16.26 11.72
CA TYR A 167 5.64 -15.30 10.87
C TYR A 167 6.11 -14.07 11.66
N GLY A 168 5.32 -13.61 12.65
CA GLY A 168 5.71 -12.52 13.54
C GLY A 168 6.96 -12.79 14.34
N GLU A 169 7.10 -14.02 14.90
CA GLU A 169 8.31 -14.43 15.64
C GLU A 169 9.55 -14.54 14.77
N LEU A 170 9.37 -14.73 13.46
CA LEU A 170 10.46 -14.92 12.49
C LEU A 170 10.78 -13.66 11.68
N ALA A 171 9.91 -12.66 11.68
CA ALA A 171 9.99 -11.50 10.80
C ALA A 171 11.33 -10.77 10.89
N GLU A 172 11.81 -10.47 12.10
CA GLU A 172 13.10 -9.79 12.30
C GLU A 172 14.27 -10.62 11.78
N ALA A 173 14.29 -11.93 12.09
CA ALA A 173 15.36 -12.82 11.66
C ALA A 173 15.32 -13.03 10.13
N ALA A 174 14.13 -13.15 9.55
CA ALA A 174 13.92 -13.26 8.10
C ALA A 174 14.45 -12.04 7.36
N GLY A 175 14.24 -10.82 7.90
CA GLY A 175 14.73 -9.57 7.30
C GLY A 175 16.25 -9.44 7.20
N ARG A 176 17.01 -10.35 7.82
CA ARG A 176 18.48 -10.37 7.73
C ARG A 176 19.00 -11.17 6.55
N PHE A 177 18.15 -11.94 5.88
CA PHE A 177 18.52 -12.69 4.68
C PHE A 177 18.45 -11.82 3.43
N ASN A 178 19.30 -12.12 2.47
CA ASN A 178 19.16 -11.52 1.14
C ASN A 178 17.87 -12.03 0.47
N ILE A 179 17.18 -11.14 -0.21
CA ILE A 179 15.98 -11.49 -0.95
C ILE A 179 16.36 -12.35 -2.15
N PRO A 180 15.79 -13.56 -2.28
CA PRO A 180 16.07 -14.41 -3.42
C PRO A 180 15.51 -13.82 -4.71
N SER A 181 16.33 -13.73 -5.75
CA SER A 181 15.95 -13.17 -7.06
C SER A 181 14.97 -14.07 -7.83
N ASP A 182 15.07 -15.36 -7.62
CA ASP A 182 14.22 -16.38 -8.28
C ASP A 182 13.74 -17.43 -7.27
N PRO A 183 12.80 -17.06 -6.37
CA PRO A 183 12.27 -18.00 -5.40
C PRO A 183 11.35 -19.03 -6.08
N PRO A 184 11.29 -20.27 -5.58
CA PRO A 184 10.42 -21.30 -6.14
C PRO A 184 8.96 -20.93 -5.94
N LEU A 185 8.21 -20.79 -7.04
CA LEU A 185 6.79 -20.46 -7.03
C LEU A 185 5.94 -21.72 -6.76
N LYS A 186 4.79 -21.50 -6.10
CA LYS A 186 3.80 -22.54 -5.86
C LYS A 186 3.21 -23.04 -7.17
N ASN A 187 3.01 -24.34 -7.28
CA ASN A 187 2.34 -24.92 -8.45
C ASN A 187 0.85 -24.53 -8.43
N PRO A 188 0.25 -24.14 -9.55
CA PRO A 188 -1.18 -23.84 -9.62
C PRO A 188 -2.12 -24.95 -9.14
N LYS A 189 -1.71 -26.21 -9.21
CA LYS A 189 -2.45 -27.35 -8.68
C LYS A 189 -2.57 -27.34 -7.15
N ASP A 190 -1.64 -26.66 -6.48
CA ASP A 190 -1.55 -26.60 -5.02
C ASP A 190 -2.16 -25.30 -4.46
N TYR A 191 -2.87 -24.51 -5.28
CA TYR A 191 -3.50 -23.28 -4.84
C TYR A 191 -4.64 -23.52 -3.85
N ASN A 192 -4.59 -22.78 -2.72
CA ASN A 192 -5.59 -22.86 -1.66
C ASN A 192 -6.51 -21.63 -1.62
N LEU A 193 -6.05 -20.47 -2.08
CA LEU A 193 -6.79 -19.22 -2.10
C LEU A 193 -7.21 -18.82 -3.52
N ILE A 194 -6.29 -18.85 -4.48
CA ILE A 194 -6.56 -18.45 -5.86
C ILE A 194 -7.56 -19.45 -6.50
N GLY A 195 -8.61 -18.88 -7.10
CA GLY A 195 -9.70 -19.66 -7.69
C GLY A 195 -10.75 -20.15 -6.68
N LYS A 196 -10.67 -19.74 -5.42
CA LYS A 196 -11.69 -20.05 -4.40
C LYS A 196 -12.59 -18.81 -4.15
N PRO A 197 -13.84 -19.01 -3.72
CA PRO A 197 -14.76 -17.92 -3.37
C PRO A 197 -14.39 -17.33 -2.01
N ILE A 198 -13.39 -16.48 -2.01
CA ILE A 198 -12.91 -15.79 -0.80
C ILE A 198 -13.71 -14.50 -0.59
N GLN A 199 -14.11 -14.22 0.65
CA GLN A 199 -14.77 -12.96 1.00
C GLN A 199 -13.80 -11.81 0.80
N ARG A 200 -14.30 -10.70 0.24
CA ARG A 200 -13.52 -9.49 0.03
C ARG A 200 -13.08 -8.88 1.35
N LEU A 201 -11.82 -8.44 1.41
CA LEU A 201 -11.22 -7.82 2.61
C LEU A 201 -11.87 -6.48 2.97
N ASP A 202 -12.40 -5.75 2.00
CA ASP A 202 -12.98 -4.42 2.16
C ASP A 202 -14.48 -4.39 2.48
N ILE A 203 -15.19 -5.52 2.41
CA ILE A 203 -16.63 -5.58 2.68
C ILE A 203 -16.98 -5.18 4.13
N PRO A 204 -16.31 -5.67 5.18
CA PRO A 204 -16.70 -5.35 6.54
C PRO A 204 -16.75 -3.85 6.82
N SER A 205 -15.72 -3.10 6.41
CA SER A 205 -15.67 -1.65 6.61
C SER A 205 -16.74 -0.90 5.81
N LYS A 206 -17.03 -1.38 4.58
CA LYS A 206 -18.05 -0.77 3.71
C LYS A 206 -19.49 -1.00 4.18
N THR A 207 -19.73 -2.08 4.91
CA THR A 207 -21.07 -2.45 5.38
C THR A 207 -21.39 -1.96 6.78
N ASN A 208 -20.37 -1.73 7.62
CA ASN A 208 -20.56 -1.21 8.99
C ASN A 208 -20.37 0.30 9.12
N GLY A 209 -20.08 1.00 8.00
CA GLY A 209 -19.89 2.44 7.97
C GLY A 209 -18.53 2.95 8.44
N SER A 210 -17.55 2.05 8.67
CA SER A 210 -16.18 2.45 9.07
C SER A 210 -15.23 2.74 7.90
N ALA A 211 -15.66 2.49 6.66
CA ALA A 211 -14.87 2.83 5.48
C ALA A 211 -14.76 4.36 5.33
N GLU A 212 -13.53 4.85 5.21
CA GLU A 212 -13.27 6.26 4.91
C GLU A 212 -13.02 6.45 3.42
N PHE A 213 -13.72 7.41 2.82
CA PHE A 213 -13.56 7.82 1.43
C PHE A 213 -13.00 9.24 1.36
N GLY A 214 -12.52 9.67 0.19
CA GLY A 214 -11.95 11.00 0.02
C GLY A 214 -12.88 12.13 0.47
N ILE A 215 -14.20 11.95 0.31
CA ILE A 215 -15.20 12.93 0.77
C ILE A 215 -15.34 12.99 2.31
N ASP A 216 -14.92 11.95 3.01
CA ASP A 216 -15.02 11.85 4.48
C ASP A 216 -13.81 12.45 5.19
N VAL A 217 -12.73 12.71 4.46
CA VAL A 217 -11.49 13.29 5.02
C VAL A 217 -11.80 14.62 5.71
N ARG A 218 -11.32 14.75 6.94
CA ARG A 218 -11.42 15.97 7.75
C ARG A 218 -10.06 16.30 8.35
N LEU A 219 -9.57 17.50 8.04
CA LEU A 219 -8.33 18.03 8.61
C LEU A 219 -8.65 19.26 9.47
N PRO A 220 -7.84 19.56 10.48
CA PRO A 220 -7.96 20.82 11.21
C PRO A 220 -7.95 22.02 10.23
N GLU A 221 -8.87 22.95 10.43
CA GLU A 221 -9.01 24.17 9.60
C GLU A 221 -9.22 23.90 8.09
N MET A 222 -9.70 22.70 7.71
CA MET A 222 -9.95 22.36 6.32
C MET A 222 -10.99 23.27 5.70
N MET A 223 -10.68 23.80 4.52
CA MET A 223 -11.61 24.53 3.66
C MET A 223 -11.98 23.70 2.44
N TYR A 224 -13.11 24.06 1.84
CA TYR A 224 -13.64 23.38 0.67
C TYR A 224 -13.66 24.34 -0.51
N ALA A 225 -13.32 23.84 -1.68
CA ALA A 225 -13.37 24.62 -2.90
C ALA A 225 -14.25 23.93 -3.94
N THR A 226 -15.09 24.71 -4.61
CA THR A 226 -15.74 24.29 -5.87
C THR A 226 -15.19 25.11 -7.02
N ILE A 227 -15.22 24.53 -8.22
CA ILE A 227 -14.66 25.15 -9.41
C ILE A 227 -15.78 25.34 -10.44
N ARG A 228 -15.86 26.54 -10.98
CA ARG A 228 -16.67 26.87 -12.17
C ARG A 228 -15.74 27.03 -13.36
N GLN A 229 -15.89 26.17 -14.33
CA GLN A 229 -15.12 26.21 -15.57
C GLN A 229 -15.97 26.57 -16.76
N SER A 230 -15.35 27.03 -17.83
CA SER A 230 -16.02 27.15 -19.12
C SER A 230 -16.63 25.81 -19.55
N PRO A 231 -17.83 25.76 -20.07
CA PRO A 231 -18.44 24.54 -20.63
C PRO A 231 -17.75 24.08 -21.94
N VAL A 232 -16.90 24.91 -22.51
CA VAL A 232 -16.16 24.63 -23.76
C VAL A 232 -14.67 24.46 -23.46
N PHE A 233 -14.05 23.48 -24.09
CA PHE A 233 -12.60 23.28 -23.98
C PHE A 233 -11.84 24.52 -24.52
N GLY A 234 -10.82 24.95 -23.76
CA GLY A 234 -10.02 26.12 -24.08
C GLY A 234 -10.72 27.47 -23.84
N GLY A 235 -11.91 27.46 -23.26
CA GLY A 235 -12.60 28.68 -22.88
C GLY A 235 -11.94 29.36 -21.70
N GLU A 236 -11.90 30.69 -21.72
CA GLU A 236 -11.32 31.55 -20.69
C GLU A 236 -12.41 32.31 -19.91
N VAL A 237 -12.07 32.71 -18.70
CA VAL A 237 -12.94 33.58 -17.89
C VAL A 237 -12.77 35.02 -18.38
N LEU A 238 -13.83 35.59 -18.96
CA LEU A 238 -13.83 36.98 -19.41
C LEU A 238 -14.15 37.95 -18.27
N SER A 239 -15.15 37.62 -17.46
CA SER A 239 -15.58 38.42 -16.31
C SER A 239 -16.35 37.56 -15.33
N TYR A 240 -16.43 37.98 -14.09
CA TYR A 240 -17.25 37.36 -13.05
C TYR A 240 -17.60 38.39 -11.98
N ASP A 241 -18.74 38.20 -11.34
CA ASP A 241 -19.16 39.01 -10.19
C ASP A 241 -18.77 38.31 -8.90
N ALA A 242 -17.70 38.81 -8.27
CA ALA A 242 -17.22 38.26 -7.01
C ALA A 242 -18.04 38.74 -5.79
N ASP A 243 -18.80 39.79 -5.89
CA ASP A 243 -19.45 40.40 -4.74
C ASP A 243 -20.70 39.64 -4.31
N ALA A 244 -21.45 39.09 -5.27
CA ALA A 244 -22.52 38.15 -4.99
C ALA A 244 -21.99 36.95 -4.19
N ALA A 245 -20.99 36.31 -4.71
CA ALA A 245 -20.36 35.13 -4.08
C ALA A 245 -19.78 35.43 -2.69
N LYS A 246 -19.12 36.56 -2.47
CA LYS A 246 -18.60 36.97 -1.16
C LYS A 246 -19.70 37.22 -0.12
N SER A 247 -20.94 37.56 -0.56
CA SER A 247 -22.08 37.78 0.34
C SER A 247 -22.58 36.48 0.98
N VAL A 248 -22.29 35.34 0.41
CA VAL A 248 -22.72 34.05 0.94
C VAL A 248 -21.97 33.72 2.23
N ARG A 249 -22.74 33.39 3.27
CA ARG A 249 -22.21 33.11 4.59
C ARG A 249 -21.25 31.92 4.55
N GLY A 250 -19.98 32.13 4.95
CA GLY A 250 -18.99 31.07 5.05
C GLY A 250 -18.03 30.99 3.86
N VAL A 251 -18.31 31.75 2.78
CA VAL A 251 -17.32 31.96 1.71
C VAL A 251 -16.15 32.76 2.25
N LYS A 252 -14.95 32.27 2.01
CA LYS A 252 -13.69 32.84 2.52
C LYS A 252 -12.90 33.54 1.43
N LYS A 253 -12.91 32.98 0.21
CA LYS A 253 -12.08 33.48 -0.87
C LYS A 253 -12.62 33.05 -2.23
N ILE A 254 -12.47 33.89 -3.23
CA ILE A 254 -12.69 33.59 -4.63
C ILE A 254 -11.37 33.77 -5.35
N VAL A 255 -10.97 32.77 -6.15
CA VAL A 255 -9.65 32.72 -6.80
C VAL A 255 -9.85 32.45 -8.29
N LEU A 256 -9.30 33.32 -9.12
CA LEU A 256 -9.17 33.06 -10.54
C LEU A 256 -8.12 31.98 -10.76
N ILE A 257 -8.46 30.96 -11.51
CA ILE A 257 -7.57 29.88 -11.93
C ILE A 257 -7.47 29.86 -13.47
N PRO A 258 -6.47 29.21 -14.08
CA PRO A 258 -6.22 29.32 -15.52
C PRO A 258 -7.43 29.04 -16.43
N ASN A 259 -8.33 28.17 -16.01
CA ASN A 259 -9.49 27.74 -16.81
C ASN A 259 -10.83 27.93 -16.08
N GLY A 260 -10.91 28.76 -15.04
CA GLY A 260 -12.13 28.92 -14.27
C GLY A 260 -11.97 29.77 -13.03
N ILE A 261 -12.93 29.64 -12.14
CA ILE A 261 -12.99 30.33 -10.85
C ILE A 261 -13.18 29.29 -9.76
N ALA A 262 -12.38 29.37 -8.70
CA ALA A 262 -12.53 28.58 -7.49
C ALA A 262 -13.17 29.40 -6.39
N VAL A 263 -14.26 28.92 -5.80
CA VAL A 263 -14.91 29.48 -4.62
C VAL A 263 -14.56 28.64 -3.41
N ILE A 264 -13.96 29.27 -2.39
CA ILE A 264 -13.46 28.61 -1.19
C ILE A 264 -14.36 28.99 -0.01
N ALA A 265 -14.90 27.98 0.68
CA ALA A 265 -15.79 28.16 1.81
C ALA A 265 -15.48 27.17 2.97
N ASP A 266 -16.16 27.33 4.09
CA ASP A 266 -16.03 26.48 5.27
C ASP A 266 -16.75 25.11 5.11
N ASN A 267 -17.54 24.92 4.08
CA ASN A 267 -18.13 23.64 3.68
C ASN A 267 -18.44 23.60 2.18
N THR A 268 -18.61 22.39 1.65
CA THR A 268 -18.84 22.14 0.22
C THR A 268 -20.12 22.80 -0.30
N TRP A 269 -21.21 22.77 0.49
CA TRP A 269 -22.50 23.35 0.07
C TRP A 269 -22.37 24.85 -0.18
N ARG A 270 -21.79 25.58 0.78
CA ARG A 270 -21.59 27.04 0.65
C ARG A 270 -20.62 27.41 -0.47
N ALA A 271 -19.63 26.55 -0.76
CA ALA A 271 -18.75 26.75 -1.90
C ALA A 271 -19.46 26.51 -3.24
N LYS A 272 -20.59 25.78 -3.27
CA LYS A 272 -21.33 25.38 -4.47
C LYS A 272 -22.51 26.25 -4.78
N GLU A 273 -23.11 26.96 -3.80
CA GLU A 273 -24.30 27.81 -3.97
C GLU A 273 -24.03 29.09 -4.77
N GLU A 274 -22.85 29.27 -5.28
CA GLU A 274 -22.33 30.43 -6.02
C GLU A 274 -22.58 30.34 -7.54
#